data_ad34e2f9dee5c22abfaec3ff3c903ee2
#
_entry.id   ad34e2f9dee5c22abfaec3ff3c903ee2
#
_cell.length_a   1.000
_cell.length_b   1.000
_cell.length_c   1.000
_cell.angle_alpha   90.00
_cell.angle_beta   90.00
_cell.angle_gamma   90.00
#
_symmetry.space_group_name_H-M   'P 1'
#
loop_
_entity.id
_entity.type
_entity.pdbx_description
1 polymer ?
#
loop_
_entity_poly.entity_id
_entity_poly.type
_entity_poly.pdbx_seq_one_letter_code
_entity_poly.pdbx_strand_id
1 'polypeptide(L)'
;MDNSEIKLPVYSKLAQILLGIIAFFYILYIGQDIIVPITFSTIIAILLNPIVNYLTSKKLNRVIAIFIALFTAIILIVILSFIIASRLSAFTDSFPQLKLHFISTFNNFLIWVSDTLNISIEKTDEWIANMKTEGFNSSTSVITQTIGTLSGILVVIFLLPVYIFMILFYKSHLLEFISQLFEREKHKVVAEVLVETRSLIQSYLIGLSLEAFIVASLNSIGLLILGVQSAILIGIIGALLNIIPYIGGLVAIAIPMLMAFATQSPIVAFWVLIAYLIVQFIDNNFIVPRIVASRVKINGLISIVVVLFGGALWGIPGMFLSIPLTAIAKVVFDRIEPLKPFGFLLGDMQSDKGGPIFHFKIPLKRKKPVNK
;
A
#
# COMPACT_ATOMS: atom_id res chain seq x y z
N MET A 1 -4.64 4.67 53.82
CA MET A 1 -3.41 4.59 53.01
C MET A 1 -3.44 5.76 52.07
N ASP A 2 -2.59 6.73 52.30
CA ASP A 2 -2.55 7.99 51.54
C ASP A 2 -2.02 7.72 50.11
N ASN A 3 -2.91 7.78 49.13
CA ASN A 3 -2.55 7.64 47.73
C ASN A 3 -1.88 8.95 47.25
N SER A 4 -0.67 9.22 47.77
CA SER A 4 0.14 10.29 47.21
C SER A 4 0.57 9.89 45.78
N GLU A 5 -0.21 10.32 44.77
CA GLU A 5 0.20 10.24 43.38
C GLU A 5 1.57 10.90 43.23
N ILE A 6 2.62 10.10 42.97
CA ILE A 6 3.96 10.61 42.69
C ILE A 6 3.85 11.43 41.40
N LYS A 7 3.79 12.75 41.53
CA LYS A 7 3.79 13.67 40.37
C LYS A 7 5.18 13.68 39.73
N LEU A 8 5.36 12.82 38.74
CA LEU A 8 6.61 12.77 37.96
C LEU A 8 6.85 14.13 37.27
N PRO A 9 8.09 14.64 37.28
CA PRO A 9 8.46 15.82 36.50
C PRO A 9 8.12 15.64 34.99
N VAL A 10 7.84 16.74 34.32
CA VAL A 10 7.42 16.74 32.89
C VAL A 10 8.43 16.02 31.99
N TYR A 11 9.73 16.22 32.21
CA TYR A 11 10.80 15.55 31.48
C TYR A 11 10.81 14.02 31.68
N SER A 12 10.49 13.56 32.91
CA SER A 12 10.41 12.12 33.21
C SER A 12 9.22 11.46 32.49
N LYS A 13 8.05 12.12 32.49
CA LYS A 13 6.87 11.66 31.73
C LYS A 13 7.17 11.61 30.24
N LEU A 14 7.80 12.65 29.69
CA LEU A 14 8.19 12.70 28.29
C LEU A 14 9.17 11.57 27.93
N ALA A 15 10.20 11.35 28.75
CA ALA A 15 11.15 10.27 28.55
C ALA A 15 10.50 8.89 28.57
N GLN A 16 9.58 8.62 29.50
CA GLN A 16 8.84 7.37 29.57
C GLN A 16 7.95 7.14 28.32
N ILE A 17 7.25 8.18 27.84
CA ILE A 17 6.44 8.10 26.63
C ILE A 17 7.33 7.81 25.42
N LEU A 18 8.45 8.53 25.26
CA LEU A 18 9.37 8.31 24.13
C LEU A 18 9.99 6.91 24.17
N LEU A 19 10.43 6.44 25.33
CA LEU A 19 10.94 5.07 25.49
C LEU A 19 9.87 4.03 25.15
N GLY A 20 8.64 4.24 25.59
CA GLY A 20 7.50 3.36 25.26
C GLY A 20 7.22 3.31 23.75
N ILE A 21 7.24 4.46 23.07
CA ILE A 21 7.06 4.53 21.62
C ILE A 21 8.22 3.83 20.88
N ILE A 22 9.47 4.10 21.28
CA ILE A 22 10.64 3.46 20.67
C ILE A 22 10.59 1.94 20.85
N ALA A 23 10.32 1.48 22.09
CA ALA A 23 10.20 0.05 22.39
C ALA A 23 9.07 -0.61 21.58
N PHE A 24 7.92 0.05 21.45
CA PHE A 24 6.79 -0.42 20.67
C PHE A 24 7.18 -0.64 19.20
N PHE A 25 7.75 0.37 18.52
CA PHE A 25 8.16 0.24 17.13
C PHE A 25 9.33 -0.73 16.94
N TYR A 26 10.23 -0.82 17.92
CA TYR A 26 11.32 -1.80 17.90
C TYR A 26 10.80 -3.24 17.97
N ILE A 27 9.81 -3.51 18.82
CA ILE A 27 9.12 -4.82 18.88
C ILE A 27 8.40 -5.13 17.57
N LEU A 28 7.71 -4.15 16.98
CA LEU A 28 7.06 -4.32 15.68
C LEU A 28 8.06 -4.63 14.57
N TYR A 29 9.24 -4.01 14.60
CA TYR A 29 10.31 -4.23 13.63
C TYR A 29 10.93 -5.63 13.79
N ILE A 30 11.32 -6.04 15.01
CA ILE A 30 11.91 -7.37 15.25
C ILE A 30 10.88 -8.47 15.02
N GLY A 31 9.63 -8.26 15.44
CA GLY A 31 8.55 -9.23 15.32
C GLY A 31 7.90 -9.30 13.94
N GLN A 32 8.43 -8.62 12.92
CA GLN A 32 7.79 -8.48 11.60
C GLN A 32 7.45 -9.83 10.97
N ASP A 33 8.29 -10.83 11.11
CA ASP A 33 8.08 -12.17 10.50
C ASP A 33 6.84 -12.91 11.06
N ILE A 34 6.36 -12.48 12.24
CA ILE A 34 5.15 -13.01 12.88
C ILE A 34 3.99 -12.02 12.74
N ILE A 35 4.23 -10.75 13.03
CA ILE A 35 3.20 -9.71 13.11
C ILE A 35 2.60 -9.42 11.73
N VAL A 36 3.44 -9.32 10.69
CA VAL A 36 2.98 -9.01 9.33
C VAL A 36 2.06 -10.11 8.78
N PRO A 37 2.43 -11.41 8.80
CA PRO A 37 1.54 -12.49 8.38
C PRO A 37 0.23 -12.55 9.19
N ILE A 38 0.27 -12.35 10.51
CA ILE A 38 -0.94 -12.33 11.34
C ILE A 38 -1.84 -11.15 10.96
N THR A 39 -1.28 -9.99 10.73
CA THR A 39 -2.04 -8.80 10.31
C THR A 39 -2.71 -9.01 8.96
N PHE A 40 -1.98 -9.50 7.95
CA PHE A 40 -2.57 -9.87 6.65
C PHE A 40 -3.66 -10.92 6.80
N SER A 41 -3.40 -11.98 7.59
CA SER A 41 -4.39 -13.03 7.83
C SER A 41 -5.64 -12.50 8.50
N THR A 42 -5.51 -11.56 9.43
CA THR A 42 -6.66 -10.91 10.09
C THR A 42 -7.49 -10.10 9.09
N ILE A 43 -6.83 -9.32 8.25
CA ILE A 43 -7.49 -8.52 7.20
C ILE A 43 -8.21 -9.43 6.20
N ILE A 44 -7.56 -10.50 5.73
CA ILE A 44 -8.15 -11.47 4.81
C ILE A 44 -9.28 -12.27 5.49
N ALA A 45 -9.13 -12.66 6.76
CA ALA A 45 -10.18 -13.31 7.52
C ALA A 45 -11.43 -12.43 7.65
N ILE A 46 -11.26 -11.12 7.87
CA ILE A 46 -12.36 -10.14 7.88
C ILE A 46 -13.04 -10.08 6.51
N LEU A 47 -12.28 -10.13 5.42
CA LEU A 47 -12.80 -10.14 4.05
C LEU A 47 -13.58 -11.42 3.74
N LEU A 48 -13.07 -12.59 4.14
CA LEU A 48 -13.71 -13.89 3.88
C LEU A 48 -14.89 -14.20 4.82
N ASN A 49 -14.97 -13.52 5.97
CA ASN A 49 -15.99 -13.78 6.98
C ASN A 49 -17.46 -13.69 6.47
N PRO A 50 -17.87 -12.77 5.58
CA PRO A 50 -19.21 -12.79 4.98
C PRO A 50 -19.51 -14.09 4.23
N ILE A 51 -18.55 -14.63 3.49
CA ILE A 51 -18.67 -15.88 2.74
C ILE A 51 -18.89 -17.04 3.72
N VAL A 52 -18.07 -17.11 4.79
CA VAL A 52 -18.22 -18.12 5.84
C VAL A 52 -19.59 -18.03 6.51
N ASN A 53 -20.03 -16.81 6.85
CA ASN A 53 -21.36 -16.60 7.46
C ASN A 53 -22.51 -17.00 6.51
N TYR A 54 -22.37 -16.72 5.22
CA TYR A 54 -23.34 -17.14 4.21
C TYR A 54 -23.42 -18.67 4.10
N LEU A 55 -22.28 -19.36 4.07
CA LEU A 55 -22.25 -20.82 4.02
C LEU A 55 -22.81 -21.45 5.31
N THR A 56 -22.49 -20.89 6.47
CA THR A 56 -23.06 -21.36 7.74
C THR A 56 -24.56 -21.10 7.85
N SER A 57 -25.08 -20.02 7.29
CA SER A 57 -26.53 -19.78 7.22
C SER A 57 -27.26 -20.84 6.35
N LYS A 58 -26.54 -21.49 5.42
CA LYS A 58 -27.02 -22.64 4.64
C LYS A 58 -26.90 -23.98 5.37
N LYS A 59 -26.74 -23.96 6.71
CA LYS A 59 -26.59 -25.14 7.60
C LYS A 59 -25.28 -25.93 7.42
N LEU A 60 -24.27 -25.38 6.74
CA LEU A 60 -22.95 -25.99 6.70
C LEU A 60 -22.24 -25.83 8.05
N ASN A 61 -21.49 -26.87 8.45
CA ASN A 61 -20.63 -26.78 9.63
C ASN A 61 -19.60 -25.65 9.42
N ARG A 62 -19.37 -24.85 10.47
CA ARG A 62 -18.45 -23.71 10.44
C ARG A 62 -17.05 -24.06 9.93
N VAL A 63 -16.51 -25.20 10.32
CA VAL A 63 -15.20 -25.71 9.88
C VAL A 63 -15.21 -25.90 8.36
N ILE A 64 -16.22 -26.59 7.83
CA ILE A 64 -16.38 -26.84 6.39
C ILE A 64 -16.56 -25.50 5.64
N ALA A 65 -17.36 -24.58 6.18
CA ALA A 65 -17.57 -23.28 5.57
C ALA A 65 -16.26 -22.46 5.47
N ILE A 66 -15.41 -22.51 6.50
CA ILE A 66 -14.08 -21.87 6.49
C ILE A 66 -13.19 -22.52 5.44
N PHE A 67 -13.12 -23.85 5.37
CA PHE A 67 -12.32 -24.55 4.35
C PHE A 67 -12.76 -24.20 2.94
N ILE A 68 -14.07 -24.16 2.67
CA ILE A 68 -14.59 -23.80 1.34
C ILE A 68 -14.20 -22.37 0.99
N ALA A 69 -14.42 -21.41 1.90
CA ALA A 69 -14.08 -20.01 1.65
C ALA A 69 -12.56 -19.82 1.40
N LEU A 70 -11.73 -20.46 2.22
CA LEU A 70 -10.27 -20.40 2.12
C LEU A 70 -9.77 -21.06 0.83
N PHE A 71 -10.27 -22.26 0.52
CA PHE A 71 -9.88 -22.98 -0.68
C PHE A 71 -10.28 -22.25 -1.96
N THR A 72 -11.47 -21.64 -1.98
CA THR A 72 -11.92 -20.79 -3.08
C THR A 72 -10.99 -19.58 -3.28
N ALA A 73 -10.59 -18.92 -2.19
CA ALA A 73 -9.65 -17.81 -2.25
C ALA A 73 -8.27 -18.25 -2.76
N ILE A 74 -7.75 -19.38 -2.28
CA ILE A 74 -6.47 -19.95 -2.73
C ILE A 74 -6.53 -20.31 -4.22
N ILE A 75 -7.59 -20.99 -4.67
CA ILE A 75 -7.76 -21.33 -6.10
C ILE A 75 -7.75 -20.07 -6.96
N LEU A 76 -8.47 -19.03 -6.55
CA LEU A 76 -8.51 -17.76 -7.28
C LEU A 76 -7.12 -17.14 -7.41
N ILE A 77 -6.35 -17.12 -6.32
CA ILE A 77 -4.96 -16.61 -6.31
C ILE A 77 -4.06 -17.48 -7.20
N VAL A 78 -4.18 -18.81 -7.13
CA VAL A 78 -3.39 -19.74 -7.94
C VAL A 78 -3.70 -19.56 -9.43
N ILE A 79 -4.97 -19.44 -9.81
CA ILE A 79 -5.37 -19.20 -11.19
C ILE A 79 -4.79 -17.87 -11.69
N LEU A 80 -4.93 -16.79 -10.91
CA LEU A 80 -4.38 -15.49 -11.26
C LEU A 80 -2.86 -15.53 -11.41
N SER A 81 -2.17 -16.17 -10.45
CA SER A 81 -0.71 -16.35 -10.48
C SER A 81 -0.28 -17.18 -11.69
N PHE A 82 -1.02 -18.23 -12.04
CA PHE A 82 -0.74 -19.07 -13.21
C PHE A 82 -0.89 -18.28 -14.53
N ILE A 83 -1.95 -17.46 -14.65
CA ILE A 83 -2.15 -16.58 -15.81
C ILE A 83 -0.99 -15.60 -15.93
N ILE A 84 -0.56 -14.97 -14.84
CA ILE A 84 0.57 -14.04 -14.83
C ILE A 84 1.87 -14.78 -15.19
N ALA A 85 2.15 -15.91 -14.54
CA ALA A 85 3.38 -16.68 -14.75
C ALA A 85 3.50 -17.21 -16.18
N SER A 86 2.40 -17.73 -16.78
CA SER A 86 2.40 -18.21 -18.15
C SER A 86 2.72 -17.12 -19.18
N ARG A 87 2.26 -15.90 -18.93
CA ARG A 87 2.57 -14.74 -19.77
C ARG A 87 3.97 -14.18 -19.52
N LEU A 88 4.43 -14.25 -18.28
CA LEU A 88 5.77 -13.81 -17.88
C LEU A 88 6.85 -14.72 -18.49
N SER A 89 6.62 -16.04 -18.56
CA SER A 89 7.52 -16.98 -19.22
C SER A 89 7.76 -16.60 -20.68
N ALA A 90 6.68 -16.38 -21.44
CA ALA A 90 6.77 -15.92 -22.83
C ALA A 90 7.52 -14.58 -22.99
N PHE A 91 7.41 -13.70 -22.01
CA PHE A 91 8.16 -12.46 -21.94
C PHE A 91 9.65 -12.69 -21.69
N THR A 92 10.00 -13.60 -20.77
CA THR A 92 11.37 -13.94 -20.41
C THR A 92 12.14 -14.51 -21.61
N ASP A 93 11.50 -15.31 -22.43
CA ASP A 93 12.10 -15.87 -23.66
C ASP A 93 12.44 -14.77 -24.68
N SER A 94 11.70 -13.68 -24.69
CA SER A 94 11.93 -12.53 -25.56
C SER A 94 12.93 -11.52 -24.98
N PHE A 95 13.27 -11.62 -23.70
CA PHE A 95 14.07 -10.63 -22.97
C PHE A 95 15.48 -10.41 -23.56
N PRO A 96 16.22 -11.44 -24.02
CA PRO A 96 17.53 -11.22 -24.66
C PRO A 96 17.46 -10.36 -25.92
N GLN A 97 16.44 -10.59 -26.75
CA GLN A 97 16.20 -9.79 -27.95
C GLN A 97 15.79 -8.35 -27.60
N LEU A 98 14.92 -8.18 -26.59
CA LEU A 98 14.52 -6.89 -26.07
C LEU A 98 15.71 -6.07 -25.58
N LYS A 99 16.64 -6.71 -24.87
CA LYS A 99 17.90 -6.08 -24.39
C LYS A 99 18.72 -5.56 -25.57
N LEU A 100 18.91 -6.35 -26.61
CA LEU A 100 19.69 -5.95 -27.78
C LEU A 100 19.01 -4.78 -28.53
N HIS A 101 17.70 -4.85 -28.73
CA HIS A 101 16.94 -3.76 -29.34
C HIS A 101 16.94 -2.49 -28.51
N PHE A 102 16.80 -2.62 -27.17
CA PHE A 102 16.91 -1.47 -26.26
C PHE A 102 18.25 -0.77 -26.40
N ILE A 103 19.36 -1.53 -26.36
CA ILE A 103 20.74 -0.97 -26.47
C ILE A 103 20.89 -0.28 -27.83
N SER A 104 20.43 -0.87 -28.93
CA SER A 104 20.55 -0.27 -30.26
C SER A 104 19.71 1.00 -30.40
N THR A 105 18.45 0.97 -29.94
CA THR A 105 17.55 2.13 -29.97
C THR A 105 18.06 3.26 -29.09
N PHE A 106 18.57 2.92 -27.92
CA PHE A 106 19.13 3.88 -26.98
C PHE A 106 20.41 4.55 -27.56
N ASN A 107 21.29 3.77 -28.19
CA ASN A 107 22.48 4.32 -28.89
C ASN A 107 22.05 5.28 -30.02
N ASN A 108 21.08 4.89 -30.85
CA ASN A 108 20.56 5.75 -31.90
C ASN A 108 19.94 7.04 -31.36
N PHE A 109 19.22 6.95 -30.25
CA PHE A 109 18.66 8.11 -29.55
C PHE A 109 19.76 9.04 -29.02
N LEU A 110 20.81 8.48 -28.43
CA LEU A 110 21.97 9.28 -27.96
C LEU A 110 22.71 9.96 -29.09
N ILE A 111 22.90 9.28 -30.22
CA ILE A 111 23.52 9.89 -31.44
C ILE A 111 22.63 11.05 -31.91
N TRP A 112 21.34 10.87 -32.00
CA TRP A 112 20.42 11.93 -32.37
C TRP A 112 20.45 13.13 -31.41
N VAL A 113 20.51 12.89 -30.09
CA VAL A 113 20.68 13.95 -29.07
C VAL A 113 22.02 14.67 -29.23
N SER A 114 23.10 13.91 -29.44
CA SER A 114 24.45 14.46 -29.67
C SER A 114 24.47 15.37 -30.90
N ASP A 115 23.92 14.93 -32.01
CA ASP A 115 23.86 15.69 -33.24
C ASP A 115 22.95 16.94 -33.12
N THR A 116 21.84 16.83 -32.37
CA THR A 116 20.87 17.94 -32.22
C THR A 116 21.37 18.99 -31.23
N LEU A 117 22.05 18.58 -30.16
CA LEU A 117 22.50 19.44 -29.07
C LEU A 117 23.98 19.79 -29.11
N ASN A 118 24.73 19.32 -30.13
CA ASN A 118 26.21 19.51 -30.27
C ASN A 118 26.98 19.06 -29.01
N ILE A 119 26.59 17.94 -28.38
CA ILE A 119 27.28 17.37 -27.22
C ILE A 119 28.31 16.35 -27.68
N SER A 120 29.57 16.41 -27.19
CA SER A 120 30.65 15.49 -27.55
C SER A 120 30.27 14.01 -27.23
N ILE A 121 30.46 13.15 -28.22
CA ILE A 121 30.20 11.70 -28.19
C ILE A 121 31.05 10.98 -27.13
N GLU A 122 32.29 11.47 -26.85
CA GLU A 122 33.20 10.84 -25.89
C GLU A 122 32.65 10.74 -24.47
N LYS A 123 31.91 11.75 -23.99
CA LYS A 123 31.24 11.68 -22.68
C LYS A 123 30.06 10.69 -22.65
N THR A 124 29.48 10.45 -23.81
CA THR A 124 28.34 9.54 -23.98
C THR A 124 28.80 8.08 -23.96
N ASP A 125 29.98 7.78 -24.52
CA ASP A 125 30.55 6.42 -24.52
C ASP A 125 31.00 5.97 -23.12
N GLU A 126 31.57 6.85 -22.30
CA GLU A 126 31.89 6.55 -20.89
C GLU A 126 30.61 6.27 -20.07
N TRP A 127 29.56 7.03 -20.32
CA TRP A 127 28.28 6.83 -19.62
C TRP A 127 27.62 5.50 -20.02
N ILE A 128 27.70 5.14 -21.32
CA ILE A 128 27.22 3.85 -21.84
C ILE A 128 28.03 2.68 -21.28
N ALA A 129 29.35 2.82 -21.18
CA ALA A 129 30.24 1.79 -20.62
C ALA A 129 29.91 1.54 -19.14
N ASN A 130 29.69 2.60 -18.36
CA ASN A 130 29.30 2.51 -16.95
C ASN A 130 27.91 1.91 -16.78
N MET A 131 26.92 2.27 -17.61
CA MET A 131 25.60 1.64 -17.58
C MET A 131 25.64 0.15 -17.96
N LYS A 132 26.48 -0.26 -18.92
CA LYS A 132 26.65 -1.67 -19.30
C LYS A 132 27.27 -2.50 -18.18
N THR A 133 28.23 -1.95 -17.43
CA THR A 133 28.93 -2.68 -16.37
C THR A 133 28.16 -2.70 -15.05
N GLU A 134 27.57 -1.60 -14.63
CA GLU A 134 26.88 -1.51 -13.33
C GLU A 134 25.39 -1.90 -13.40
N GLY A 135 24.68 -1.48 -14.43
CA GLY A 135 23.22 -1.71 -14.53
C GLY A 135 22.85 -3.17 -14.81
N PHE A 136 23.71 -3.91 -15.56
CA PHE A 136 23.40 -5.29 -15.94
C PHE A 136 24.02 -6.36 -15.03
N ASN A 137 25.14 -6.08 -14.36
CA ASN A 137 25.70 -6.99 -13.36
C ASN A 137 24.89 -7.02 -12.06
N SER A 138 24.20 -5.92 -11.73
CA SER A 138 23.27 -5.86 -10.60
C SER A 138 22.04 -6.74 -10.81
N SER A 139 21.64 -7.03 -12.05
CA SER A 139 20.47 -7.87 -12.34
C SER A 139 20.66 -9.31 -11.90
N THR A 140 21.89 -9.84 -11.97
CA THR A 140 22.21 -11.22 -11.55
C THR A 140 22.21 -11.34 -10.01
N SER A 141 22.65 -10.31 -9.29
CA SER A 141 22.63 -10.29 -7.82
C SER A 141 21.19 -10.18 -7.28
N VAL A 142 20.34 -9.43 -7.95
CA VAL A 142 18.90 -9.33 -7.61
C VAL A 142 18.21 -10.68 -7.77
N ILE A 143 18.50 -11.44 -8.84
CA ILE A 143 17.92 -12.77 -9.04
C ILE A 143 18.41 -13.74 -7.95
N THR A 144 19.69 -13.72 -7.58
CA THR A 144 20.25 -14.60 -6.55
C THR A 144 19.73 -14.25 -5.15
N GLN A 145 19.57 -12.97 -4.83
CA GLN A 145 18.91 -12.52 -3.59
C GLN A 145 17.44 -12.92 -3.55
N THR A 146 16.74 -12.87 -4.70
CA THR A 146 15.34 -13.28 -4.80
C THR A 146 15.18 -14.79 -4.51
N ILE A 147 16.12 -15.65 -4.94
CA ILE A 147 16.09 -17.08 -4.65
C ILE A 147 16.30 -17.36 -3.15
N GLY A 148 17.17 -16.61 -2.47
CA GLY A 148 17.32 -16.70 -1.01
C GLY A 148 16.04 -16.27 -0.25
N THR A 149 15.27 -15.37 -0.81
CA THR A 149 14.00 -14.90 -0.26
C THR A 149 12.85 -15.91 -0.46
N LEU A 150 12.98 -16.84 -1.44
CA LEU A 150 11.93 -17.84 -1.74
C LEU A 150 11.62 -18.75 -0.55
N SER A 151 12.62 -19.11 0.27
CA SER A 151 12.38 -19.94 1.47
C SER A 151 11.50 -19.21 2.50
N GLY A 152 11.72 -17.91 2.71
CA GLY A 152 10.87 -17.08 3.56
C GLY A 152 9.46 -16.91 3.01
N ILE A 153 9.32 -16.73 1.69
CA ILE A 153 8.03 -16.62 1.01
C ILE A 153 7.22 -17.92 1.14
N LEU A 154 7.83 -19.09 1.01
CA LEU A 154 7.15 -20.38 1.19
C LEU A 154 6.59 -20.55 2.60
N VAL A 155 7.34 -20.15 3.64
CA VAL A 155 6.86 -20.17 5.03
C VAL A 155 5.63 -19.27 5.19
N VAL A 156 5.67 -18.05 4.64
CA VAL A 156 4.54 -17.10 4.71
C VAL A 156 3.34 -17.63 3.93
N ILE A 157 3.52 -18.17 2.72
CA ILE A 157 2.45 -18.75 1.90
C ILE A 157 1.77 -19.93 2.62
N PHE A 158 2.51 -20.73 3.37
CA PHE A 158 1.94 -21.84 4.14
C PHE A 158 1.26 -21.37 5.42
N LEU A 159 1.84 -20.39 6.13
CA LEU A 159 1.32 -19.89 7.40
C LEU A 159 0.05 -19.03 7.23
N LEU A 160 -0.05 -18.26 6.14
CA LEU A 160 -1.23 -17.40 5.91
C LEU A 160 -2.56 -18.17 5.94
N PRO A 161 -2.75 -19.27 5.18
CA PRO A 161 -3.97 -20.07 5.25
C PRO A 161 -4.26 -20.61 6.65
N VAL A 162 -3.23 -21.05 7.38
CA VAL A 162 -3.38 -21.55 8.75
C VAL A 162 -3.86 -20.46 9.69
N TYR A 163 -3.24 -19.29 9.64
CA TYR A 163 -3.66 -18.14 10.46
C TYR A 163 -5.08 -17.66 10.11
N ILE A 164 -5.42 -17.57 8.81
CA ILE A 164 -6.77 -17.20 8.37
C ILE A 164 -7.79 -18.21 8.92
N PHE A 165 -7.51 -19.51 8.79
CA PHE A 165 -8.37 -20.55 9.34
C PHE A 165 -8.55 -20.39 10.84
N MET A 166 -7.47 -20.26 11.61
CA MET A 166 -7.50 -20.14 13.06
C MET A 166 -8.24 -18.87 13.50
N ILE A 167 -8.00 -17.73 12.87
CA ILE A 167 -8.70 -16.47 13.18
C ILE A 167 -10.21 -16.59 12.93
N LEU A 168 -10.61 -17.20 11.81
CA LEU A 168 -12.03 -17.44 11.52
C LEU A 168 -12.66 -18.46 12.46
N PHE A 169 -11.91 -19.50 12.84
CA PHE A 169 -12.39 -20.54 13.76
C PHE A 169 -12.56 -19.99 15.17
N TYR A 170 -11.55 -19.34 15.71
CA TYR A 170 -11.56 -18.75 17.06
C TYR A 170 -12.17 -17.36 17.14
N LYS A 171 -12.81 -16.87 16.08
CA LYS A 171 -13.38 -15.52 16.03
C LYS A 171 -14.21 -15.16 17.26
N SER A 172 -15.13 -16.03 17.68
CA SER A 172 -16.00 -15.76 18.83
C SER A 172 -15.21 -15.61 20.12
N HIS A 173 -14.21 -16.48 20.31
CA HIS A 173 -13.32 -16.44 21.47
C HIS A 173 -12.44 -15.18 21.50
N LEU A 174 -11.90 -14.76 20.34
CA LEU A 174 -11.14 -13.51 20.22
C LEU A 174 -12.01 -12.27 20.53
N LEU A 175 -13.25 -12.24 20.04
CA LEU A 175 -14.17 -11.14 20.33
C LEU A 175 -14.57 -11.10 21.82
N GLU A 176 -14.78 -12.27 22.43
CA GLU A 176 -15.05 -12.37 23.86
C GLU A 176 -13.85 -11.91 24.70
N PHE A 177 -12.64 -12.33 24.34
CA PHE A 177 -11.41 -11.84 24.98
C PHE A 177 -11.32 -10.32 24.93
N ILE A 178 -11.55 -9.70 23.75
CA ILE A 178 -11.55 -8.24 23.64
C ILE A 178 -12.61 -7.62 24.57
N SER A 179 -13.81 -8.21 24.63
CA SER A 179 -14.87 -7.68 25.52
C SER A 179 -14.47 -7.73 27.00
N GLN A 180 -13.76 -8.78 27.42
CA GLN A 180 -13.29 -8.94 28.82
C GLN A 180 -12.19 -7.96 29.23
N LEU A 181 -11.48 -7.35 28.26
CA LEU A 181 -10.47 -6.32 28.55
C LEU A 181 -11.08 -4.98 28.99
N PHE A 182 -12.37 -4.80 28.77
CA PHE A 182 -13.06 -3.54 29.06
C PHE A 182 -14.18 -3.72 30.07
N GLU A 183 -14.45 -2.68 30.86
CA GLU A 183 -15.61 -2.61 31.78
C GLU A 183 -16.93 -2.73 31.00
N ARG A 184 -17.94 -3.32 31.62
CA ARG A 184 -19.26 -3.57 30.99
C ARG A 184 -19.89 -2.32 30.41
N GLU A 185 -19.68 -1.16 31.00
CA GLU A 185 -20.19 0.13 30.53
C GLU A 185 -19.61 0.53 29.17
N LYS A 186 -18.41 0.07 28.85
CA LYS A 186 -17.69 0.36 27.59
C LYS A 186 -17.95 -0.67 26.49
N HIS A 187 -18.62 -1.80 26.81
CA HIS A 187 -18.84 -2.88 25.83
C HIS A 187 -19.58 -2.42 24.57
N LYS A 188 -20.53 -1.47 24.70
CA LYS A 188 -21.25 -0.91 23.55
C LYS A 188 -20.29 -0.17 22.60
N VAL A 189 -19.42 0.68 23.15
CA VAL A 189 -18.44 1.43 22.37
C VAL A 189 -17.43 0.49 21.70
N VAL A 190 -16.97 -0.53 22.41
CA VAL A 190 -16.06 -1.56 21.87
C VAL A 190 -16.71 -2.31 20.72
N ALA A 191 -17.98 -2.73 20.86
CA ALA A 191 -18.72 -3.40 19.80
C ALA A 191 -18.89 -2.50 18.57
N GLU A 192 -19.21 -1.21 18.76
CA GLU A 192 -19.31 -0.24 17.67
C GLU A 192 -17.95 -0.09 16.92
N VAL A 193 -16.84 0.04 17.64
CA VAL A 193 -15.48 0.12 17.05
C VAL A 193 -15.18 -1.13 16.24
N LEU A 194 -15.48 -2.32 16.76
CA LEU A 194 -15.22 -3.58 16.05
C LEU A 194 -16.06 -3.70 14.77
N VAL A 195 -17.34 -3.30 14.81
CA VAL A 195 -18.23 -3.31 13.65
C VAL A 195 -17.75 -2.30 12.60
N GLU A 196 -17.39 -1.09 13.03
CA GLU A 196 -16.90 -0.03 12.15
C GLU A 196 -15.55 -0.42 11.50
N THR A 197 -14.61 -0.95 12.28
CA THR A 197 -13.32 -1.48 11.80
C THR A 197 -13.52 -2.58 10.76
N ARG A 198 -14.41 -3.53 11.03
CA ARG A 198 -14.74 -4.58 10.08
C ARG A 198 -15.30 -4.02 8.78
N SER A 199 -16.28 -3.13 8.86
CA SER A 199 -16.92 -2.50 7.70
C SER A 199 -15.91 -1.71 6.87
N LEU A 200 -15.02 -0.97 7.55
CA LEU A 200 -13.95 -0.20 6.93
C LEU A 200 -13.00 -1.11 6.14
N ILE A 201 -12.45 -2.16 6.78
CA ILE A 201 -11.53 -3.10 6.13
C ILE A 201 -12.18 -3.77 4.92
N GLN A 202 -13.41 -4.26 5.06
CA GLN A 202 -14.13 -4.90 3.95
C GLN A 202 -14.34 -3.94 2.78
N SER A 203 -14.82 -2.74 3.07
CA SER A 203 -15.08 -1.72 2.04
C SER A 203 -13.79 -1.26 1.36
N TYR A 204 -12.69 -1.10 2.12
CA TYR A 204 -11.38 -0.73 1.59
C TYR A 204 -10.83 -1.79 0.65
N LEU A 205 -10.81 -3.06 1.07
CA LEU A 205 -10.27 -4.15 0.25
C LEU A 205 -11.09 -4.43 -1.01
N ILE A 206 -12.42 -4.37 -0.90
CA ILE A 206 -13.30 -4.49 -2.07
C ILE A 206 -13.06 -3.31 -3.02
N GLY A 207 -12.96 -2.10 -2.48
CA GLY A 207 -12.65 -0.90 -3.26
C GLY A 207 -11.31 -1.03 -3.98
N LEU A 208 -10.26 -1.45 -3.29
CA LEU A 208 -8.92 -1.65 -3.84
C LEU A 208 -8.90 -2.74 -4.93
N SER A 209 -9.65 -3.84 -4.73
CA SER A 209 -9.77 -4.90 -5.75
C SER A 209 -10.49 -4.41 -7.01
N LEU A 210 -11.54 -3.60 -6.83
CA LEU A 210 -12.28 -3.02 -7.95
C LEU A 210 -11.44 -1.97 -8.70
N GLU A 211 -10.71 -1.12 -7.98
CA GLU A 211 -9.75 -0.18 -8.54
C GLU A 211 -8.70 -0.92 -9.37
N ALA A 212 -8.05 -1.95 -8.80
CA ALA A 212 -7.05 -2.73 -9.50
C ALA A 212 -7.60 -3.36 -10.79
N PHE A 213 -8.84 -3.86 -10.77
CA PHE A 213 -9.48 -4.41 -11.96
C PHE A 213 -9.74 -3.34 -13.03
N ILE A 214 -10.24 -2.17 -12.64
CA ILE A 214 -10.50 -1.06 -13.56
C ILE A 214 -9.20 -0.53 -14.16
N VAL A 215 -8.19 -0.29 -13.34
CA VAL A 215 -6.88 0.22 -13.77
C VAL A 215 -6.17 -0.81 -14.66
N ALA A 216 -6.23 -2.12 -14.33
CA ALA A 216 -5.71 -3.17 -15.19
C ALA A 216 -6.37 -3.16 -16.57
N SER A 217 -7.70 -2.99 -16.62
CA SER A 217 -8.45 -2.93 -17.86
C SER A 217 -8.07 -1.68 -18.67
N LEU A 218 -8.03 -0.51 -18.06
CA LEU A 218 -7.66 0.74 -18.75
C LEU A 218 -6.23 0.71 -19.28
N ASN A 219 -5.27 0.27 -18.45
CA ASN A 219 -3.88 0.12 -18.87
C ASN A 219 -3.74 -0.89 -20.03
N SER A 220 -4.41 -2.06 -19.93
CA SER A 220 -4.38 -3.07 -20.98
C SER A 220 -4.95 -2.55 -22.30
N ILE A 221 -6.09 -1.86 -22.25
CA ILE A 221 -6.72 -1.27 -23.44
C ILE A 221 -5.80 -0.21 -24.06
N GLY A 222 -5.25 0.71 -23.25
CA GLY A 222 -4.32 1.73 -23.73
C GLY A 222 -3.10 1.13 -24.43
N LEU A 223 -2.47 0.11 -23.81
CA LEU A 223 -1.33 -0.59 -24.38
C LEU A 223 -1.68 -1.41 -25.64
N LEU A 224 -2.88 -2.02 -25.71
CA LEU A 224 -3.35 -2.72 -26.91
C LEU A 224 -3.55 -1.76 -28.08
N ILE A 225 -4.13 -0.58 -27.85
CA ILE A 225 -4.32 0.44 -28.89
C ILE A 225 -2.96 0.90 -29.43
N LEU A 226 -1.95 0.99 -28.60
CA LEU A 226 -0.58 1.37 -28.98
C LEU A 226 0.23 0.20 -29.57
N GLY A 227 -0.34 -1.01 -29.64
CA GLY A 227 0.31 -2.18 -30.20
C GLY A 227 1.46 -2.73 -29.37
N VAL A 228 1.53 -2.41 -28.06
CA VAL A 228 2.60 -2.87 -27.17
C VAL A 228 2.50 -4.38 -26.95
N GLN A 229 3.62 -5.08 -27.10
CA GLN A 229 3.68 -6.52 -26.83
C GLN A 229 3.32 -6.83 -25.39
N SER A 230 2.62 -7.94 -25.16
CA SER A 230 2.18 -8.37 -23.82
C SER A 230 1.36 -7.31 -23.03
N ALA A 231 0.60 -6.46 -23.75
CA ALA A 231 -0.18 -5.35 -23.21
C ALA A 231 -1.03 -5.74 -21.99
N ILE A 232 -1.74 -6.88 -22.06
CA ILE A 232 -2.61 -7.35 -20.96
C ILE A 232 -1.78 -7.71 -19.73
N LEU A 233 -0.66 -8.42 -19.90
CA LEU A 233 0.23 -8.78 -18.80
C LEU A 233 0.78 -7.53 -18.12
N ILE A 234 1.32 -6.59 -18.91
CA ILE A 234 1.92 -5.36 -18.41
C ILE A 234 0.84 -4.47 -17.75
N GLY A 235 -0.36 -4.41 -18.32
CA GLY A 235 -1.49 -3.69 -17.73
C GLY A 235 -1.91 -4.25 -16.36
N ILE A 236 -1.95 -5.58 -16.20
CA ILE A 236 -2.23 -6.26 -14.93
C ILE A 236 -1.10 -6.00 -13.93
N ILE A 237 0.16 -6.18 -14.32
CA ILE A 237 1.32 -5.91 -13.44
C ILE A 237 1.31 -4.45 -12.99
N GLY A 238 1.06 -3.51 -13.91
CA GLY A 238 0.97 -2.09 -13.60
C GLY A 238 -0.12 -1.79 -12.58
N ALA A 239 -1.29 -2.40 -12.71
CA ALA A 239 -2.38 -2.23 -11.74
C ALA A 239 -2.07 -2.86 -10.38
N LEU A 240 -1.41 -4.02 -10.34
CA LEU A 240 -0.97 -4.63 -9.09
C LEU A 240 0.09 -3.78 -8.37
N LEU A 241 1.02 -3.20 -9.11
CA LEU A 241 1.99 -2.26 -8.55
C LEU A 241 1.30 -0.99 -8.03
N ASN A 242 0.26 -0.50 -8.73
CA ASN A 242 -0.50 0.68 -8.33
C ASN A 242 -1.24 0.52 -6.99
N ILE A 243 -1.44 -0.72 -6.51
CA ILE A 243 -1.96 -1.00 -5.16
C ILE A 243 -1.05 -0.40 -4.06
N ILE A 244 0.25 -0.24 -4.34
CA ILE A 244 1.19 0.43 -3.43
C ILE A 244 1.05 1.94 -3.62
N PRO A 245 0.48 2.68 -2.65
CA PRO A 245 0.21 4.11 -2.82
C PRO A 245 1.47 4.90 -3.19
N TYR A 246 1.34 5.85 -4.10
CA TYR A 246 2.35 6.80 -4.58
C TYR A 246 3.53 6.19 -5.36
N ILE A 247 4.11 5.08 -4.89
CA ILE A 247 5.29 4.45 -5.51
C ILE A 247 4.85 3.57 -6.69
N GLY A 248 3.75 2.85 -6.50
CA GLY A 248 3.28 1.87 -7.47
C GLY A 248 3.01 2.46 -8.85
N GLY A 249 2.34 3.62 -8.92
CA GLY A 249 2.05 4.30 -10.17
C GLY A 249 3.30 4.70 -10.96
N LEU A 250 4.37 5.16 -10.28
CA LEU A 250 5.63 5.52 -10.92
C LEU A 250 6.34 4.29 -11.52
N VAL A 251 6.41 3.19 -10.77
CA VAL A 251 7.02 1.94 -11.24
C VAL A 251 6.18 1.32 -12.35
N ALA A 252 4.85 1.41 -12.25
CA ALA A 252 3.92 0.89 -13.24
C ALA A 252 4.06 1.54 -14.63
N ILE A 253 4.46 2.81 -14.70
CA ILE A 253 4.71 3.53 -15.96
C ILE A 253 6.05 3.12 -16.57
N ALA A 254 7.09 2.89 -15.76
CA ALA A 254 8.43 2.63 -16.25
C ALA A 254 8.52 1.35 -17.10
N ILE A 255 7.87 0.26 -16.67
CA ILE A 255 7.93 -1.03 -17.35
C ILE A 255 7.38 -0.96 -18.79
N PRO A 256 6.12 -0.51 -19.03
CA PRO A 256 5.57 -0.45 -20.38
C PRO A 256 6.28 0.59 -21.27
N MET A 257 6.75 1.69 -20.68
CA MET A 257 7.51 2.71 -21.41
C MET A 257 8.85 2.15 -21.93
N LEU A 258 9.59 1.44 -21.08
CA LEU A 258 10.84 0.77 -21.47
C LEU A 258 10.59 -0.33 -22.51
N MET A 259 9.49 -1.08 -22.36
CA MET A 259 9.08 -2.09 -23.35
C MET A 259 8.78 -1.46 -24.71
N ALA A 260 7.96 -0.43 -24.77
CA ALA A 260 7.61 0.23 -26.02
C ALA A 260 8.86 0.86 -26.67
N PHE A 261 9.75 1.43 -25.87
CA PHE A 261 11.03 1.96 -26.35
C PHE A 261 11.91 0.86 -26.97
N ALA A 262 11.97 -0.31 -26.31
CA ALA A 262 12.80 -1.43 -26.74
C ALA A 262 12.24 -2.18 -27.96
N THR A 263 10.89 -2.28 -28.07
CA THR A 263 10.26 -3.15 -29.09
C THR A 263 9.76 -2.40 -30.32
N GLN A 264 9.56 -1.10 -30.20
CA GLN A 264 8.92 -0.31 -31.27
C GLN A 264 9.73 0.95 -31.61
N SER A 265 9.49 2.04 -30.87
CA SER A 265 10.19 3.31 -31.12
C SER A 265 10.06 4.26 -29.92
N PRO A 266 10.96 5.26 -29.83
CA PRO A 266 10.85 6.31 -28.80
C PRO A 266 9.51 7.06 -28.84
N ILE A 267 8.92 7.24 -30.01
CA ILE A 267 7.65 7.93 -30.16
C ILE A 267 6.48 7.11 -29.56
N VAL A 268 6.51 5.79 -29.68
CA VAL A 268 5.49 4.93 -29.08
C VAL A 268 5.68 4.91 -27.55
N ALA A 269 6.91 4.89 -27.05
CA ALA A 269 7.19 5.02 -25.63
C ALA A 269 6.64 6.33 -25.04
N PHE A 270 6.72 7.43 -25.79
CA PHE A 270 6.12 8.70 -25.41
C PHE A 270 4.58 8.61 -25.37
N TRP A 271 3.96 7.95 -26.34
CA TRP A 271 2.49 7.75 -26.31
C TRP A 271 2.05 6.81 -25.19
N VAL A 272 2.86 5.83 -24.80
CA VAL A 272 2.64 4.99 -23.62
C VAL A 272 2.66 5.84 -22.35
N LEU A 273 3.63 6.73 -22.21
CA LEU A 273 3.68 7.68 -21.09
C LEU A 273 2.39 8.51 -21.01
N ILE A 274 1.95 9.08 -22.14
CA ILE A 274 0.71 9.87 -22.19
C ILE A 274 -0.51 9.03 -21.79
N ALA A 275 -0.63 7.82 -22.31
CA ALA A 275 -1.74 6.91 -21.98
C ALA A 275 -1.77 6.62 -20.46
N TYR A 276 -0.62 6.30 -19.87
CA TYR A 276 -0.53 6.07 -18.42
C TYR A 276 -0.84 7.32 -17.60
N LEU A 277 -0.38 8.50 -18.01
CA LEU A 277 -0.73 9.76 -17.34
C LEU A 277 -2.24 10.03 -17.38
N ILE A 278 -2.91 9.71 -18.49
CA ILE A 278 -4.37 9.82 -18.58
C ILE A 278 -5.06 8.83 -17.65
N VAL A 279 -4.62 7.56 -17.65
CA VAL A 279 -5.17 6.55 -16.73
C VAL A 279 -4.93 6.95 -15.27
N GLN A 280 -3.73 7.41 -14.92
CA GLN A 280 -3.39 7.86 -13.58
C GLN A 280 -4.20 9.10 -13.17
N PHE A 281 -4.47 10.02 -14.12
CA PHE A 281 -5.35 11.16 -13.88
C PHE A 281 -6.78 10.71 -13.58
N ILE A 282 -7.32 9.75 -14.36
CA ILE A 282 -8.66 9.19 -14.14
C ILE A 282 -8.69 8.46 -12.79
N ASP A 283 -7.67 7.67 -12.49
CA ASP A 283 -7.55 6.93 -11.23
C ASP A 283 -7.57 7.87 -10.03
N ASN A 284 -6.65 8.82 -9.96
CA ASN A 284 -6.49 9.72 -8.82
C ASN A 284 -7.66 10.70 -8.61
N ASN A 285 -8.35 11.08 -9.68
CA ASN A 285 -9.41 12.09 -9.59
C ASN A 285 -10.83 11.51 -9.59
N PHE A 286 -11.03 10.29 -10.09
CA PHE A 286 -12.36 9.70 -10.22
C PHE A 286 -12.49 8.34 -9.53
N ILE A 287 -11.55 7.41 -9.74
CA ILE A 287 -11.68 6.02 -9.26
C ILE A 287 -11.37 5.98 -7.76
N VAL A 288 -10.16 6.37 -7.35
CA VAL A 288 -9.72 6.35 -5.95
C VAL A 288 -10.66 7.13 -5.04
N PRO A 289 -11.05 8.40 -5.32
CA PRO A 289 -11.92 9.15 -4.41
C PRO A 289 -13.30 8.52 -4.21
N ARG A 290 -13.87 7.91 -5.25
CA ARG A 290 -15.22 7.34 -5.18
C ARG A 290 -15.24 5.92 -4.63
N ILE A 291 -14.22 5.12 -4.91
CA ILE A 291 -14.20 3.68 -4.61
C ILE A 291 -13.43 3.39 -3.33
N VAL A 292 -12.27 4.00 -3.13
CA VAL A 292 -11.35 3.69 -2.03
C VAL A 292 -11.39 4.74 -0.92
N ALA A 293 -11.08 6.00 -1.24
CA ALA A 293 -10.87 7.07 -0.25
C ALA A 293 -12.15 7.42 0.52
N SER A 294 -13.34 7.30 -0.10
CA SER A 294 -14.63 7.54 0.57
C SER A 294 -14.84 6.66 1.81
N ARG A 295 -14.09 5.58 1.96
CA ARG A 295 -14.22 4.61 3.04
C ARG A 295 -13.23 4.81 4.18
N VAL A 296 -12.06 5.42 3.91
CA VAL A 296 -10.94 5.46 4.87
C VAL A 296 -10.84 6.81 5.59
N LYS A 297 -11.26 7.91 4.96
CA LYS A 297 -11.31 9.29 5.52
C LYS A 297 -10.02 9.73 6.22
N ILE A 298 -8.86 9.40 5.66
CA ILE A 298 -7.55 9.86 6.11
C ILE A 298 -7.10 11.00 5.20
N ASN A 299 -6.48 12.06 5.78
CA ASN A 299 -5.97 13.15 4.96
C ASN A 299 -4.71 12.76 4.18
N GLY A 300 -4.48 13.46 3.04
CA GLY A 300 -3.41 13.13 2.11
C GLY A 300 -2.00 13.23 2.72
N LEU A 301 -1.74 14.21 3.59
CA LEU A 301 -0.44 14.35 4.26
C LEU A 301 -0.13 13.12 5.14
N ILE A 302 -1.09 12.75 5.98
CA ILE A 302 -0.94 11.57 6.85
C ILE A 302 -0.79 10.31 5.99
N SER A 303 -1.55 10.17 4.90
CA SER A 303 -1.43 9.02 4.00
C SER A 303 -0.01 8.85 3.46
N ILE A 304 0.63 9.94 3.01
CA ILE A 304 2.03 9.88 2.54
C ILE A 304 2.97 9.48 3.68
N VAL A 305 2.86 10.15 4.83
CA VAL A 305 3.75 9.90 5.99
C VAL A 305 3.65 8.45 6.46
N VAL A 306 2.43 7.92 6.63
CA VAL A 306 2.26 6.55 7.14
C VAL A 306 2.70 5.49 6.13
N VAL A 307 2.57 5.73 4.82
CA VAL A 307 3.07 4.83 3.78
C VAL A 307 4.60 4.79 3.78
N LEU A 308 5.27 5.94 3.86
CA LEU A 308 6.73 5.99 3.97
C LEU A 308 7.23 5.34 5.26
N PHE A 309 6.55 5.60 6.37
CA PHE A 309 6.86 5.01 7.66
C PHE A 309 6.66 3.48 7.67
N GLY A 310 5.55 3.01 7.13
CA GLY A 310 5.29 1.58 6.99
C GLY A 310 6.29 0.89 6.07
N GLY A 311 6.72 1.58 5.00
CA GLY A 311 7.79 1.14 4.13
C GLY A 311 9.12 0.98 4.85
N ALA A 312 9.47 1.92 5.72
CA ALA A 312 10.68 1.84 6.56
C ALA A 312 10.59 0.72 7.61
N LEU A 313 9.38 0.44 8.12
CA LEU A 313 9.17 -0.55 9.17
C LEU A 313 9.14 -1.99 8.63
N TRP A 314 8.37 -2.24 7.57
CA TRP A 314 8.06 -3.58 7.04
C TRP A 314 8.20 -3.70 5.52
N GLY A 315 8.87 -2.76 4.86
CA GLY A 315 9.01 -2.77 3.38
C GLY A 315 7.67 -2.64 2.65
N ILE A 316 7.55 -3.32 1.51
CA ILE A 316 6.33 -3.32 0.66
C ILE A 316 5.07 -3.75 1.43
N PRO A 317 5.09 -4.85 2.24
CA PRO A 317 3.96 -5.20 3.11
C PRO A 317 3.52 -4.07 4.05
N GLY A 318 4.48 -3.33 4.62
CA GLY A 318 4.21 -2.20 5.49
C GLY A 318 3.57 -1.02 4.76
N MET A 319 4.02 -0.71 3.55
CA MET A 319 3.39 0.33 2.72
C MET A 319 1.91 0.01 2.47
N PHE A 320 1.60 -1.24 2.09
CA PHE A 320 0.23 -1.69 1.86
C PHE A 320 -0.63 -1.62 3.12
N LEU A 321 -0.10 -2.10 4.26
CA LEU A 321 -0.82 -2.15 5.53
C LEU A 321 -1.01 -0.79 6.19
N SER A 322 -0.23 0.23 5.83
CA SER A 322 -0.22 1.56 6.45
C SER A 322 -1.59 2.21 6.45
N ILE A 323 -2.25 2.24 5.31
CA ILE A 323 -3.56 2.91 5.15
C ILE A 323 -4.64 2.22 5.99
N PRO A 324 -4.89 0.90 5.88
CA PRO A 324 -5.92 0.25 6.68
C PRO A 324 -5.61 0.28 8.19
N LEU A 325 -4.35 0.13 8.61
CA LEU A 325 -3.98 0.21 10.03
C LEU A 325 -4.18 1.62 10.60
N THR A 326 -3.81 2.66 9.85
CA THR A 326 -4.05 4.05 10.26
C THR A 326 -5.55 4.36 10.34
N ALA A 327 -6.34 3.83 9.42
CA ALA A 327 -7.79 3.99 9.45
C ALA A 327 -8.42 3.32 10.67
N ILE A 328 -7.95 2.12 11.04
CA ILE A 328 -8.35 1.45 12.28
C ILE A 328 -7.96 2.28 13.50
N ALA A 329 -6.71 2.76 13.54
CA ALA A 329 -6.23 3.62 14.63
C ALA A 329 -7.11 4.88 14.76
N LYS A 330 -7.49 5.50 13.64
CA LYS A 330 -8.40 6.65 13.63
C LYS A 330 -9.76 6.29 14.23
N VAL A 331 -10.39 5.18 13.83
CA VAL A 331 -11.67 4.73 14.38
C VAL A 331 -11.59 4.56 15.90
N VAL A 332 -10.49 4.02 16.41
CA VAL A 332 -10.23 3.87 17.85
C VAL A 332 -10.04 5.23 18.52
N PHE A 333 -9.21 6.11 17.94
CA PHE A 333 -8.90 7.43 18.52
C PHE A 333 -10.13 8.34 18.56
N ASP A 334 -11.00 8.30 17.56
CA ASP A 334 -12.24 9.09 17.52
C ASP A 334 -13.23 8.73 18.67
N ARG A 335 -13.08 7.53 19.27
CA ARG A 335 -13.97 7.02 20.35
C ARG A 335 -13.38 7.19 21.75
N ILE A 336 -12.09 7.46 21.89
CA ILE A 336 -11.39 7.60 23.17
C ILE A 336 -11.13 9.09 23.43
N GLU A 337 -11.78 9.67 24.46
CA GLU A 337 -11.73 11.11 24.76
C GLU A 337 -10.31 11.71 24.74
N PRO A 338 -9.28 11.14 25.42
CA PRO A 338 -7.92 11.68 25.39
C PRO A 338 -7.24 11.58 24.03
N LEU A 339 -7.72 10.70 23.13
CA LEU A 339 -7.11 10.44 21.81
C LEU A 339 -7.84 11.15 20.65
N LYS A 340 -8.99 11.77 20.89
CA LYS A 340 -9.75 12.50 19.86
C LYS A 340 -8.94 13.53 19.06
N PRO A 341 -7.99 14.30 19.66
CA PRO A 341 -7.16 15.21 18.87
C PRO A 341 -6.30 14.50 17.82
N PHE A 342 -5.83 13.27 18.13
CA PHE A 342 -5.09 12.45 17.17
C PHE A 342 -6.01 11.90 16.08
N GLY A 343 -7.23 11.47 16.42
CA GLY A 343 -8.25 11.07 15.44
C GLY A 343 -8.58 12.23 14.47
N PHE A 344 -8.72 13.44 14.99
CA PHE A 344 -8.91 14.65 14.18
C PHE A 344 -7.70 14.93 13.26
N LEU A 345 -6.46 14.80 13.76
CA LEU A 345 -5.24 14.98 12.96
C LEU A 345 -5.15 13.97 11.81
N LEU A 346 -5.54 12.73 12.04
CA LEU A 346 -5.55 11.68 11.02
C LEU A 346 -6.65 11.90 9.97
N GLY A 347 -7.75 12.58 10.34
CA GLY A 347 -8.92 12.77 9.51
C GLY A 347 -8.72 13.72 8.34
N ASP A 348 -9.54 13.57 7.32
CA ASP A 348 -9.61 14.53 6.22
C ASP A 348 -10.26 15.84 6.69
N MET A 349 -9.75 16.97 6.20
CA MET A 349 -10.40 18.24 6.44
C MET A 349 -11.76 18.22 5.73
N GLN A 350 -12.83 18.01 6.49
CA GLN A 350 -14.14 18.32 5.98
C GLN A 350 -14.10 19.81 5.63
N SER A 351 -14.38 20.11 4.38
CA SER A 351 -14.59 21.48 3.91
C SER A 351 -15.86 22.02 4.55
N ASP A 352 -15.88 22.12 5.87
CA ASP A 352 -16.87 22.90 6.57
C ASP A 352 -16.58 24.37 6.28
N LYS A 353 -17.60 25.08 5.79
CA LYS A 353 -17.60 26.50 5.48
C LYS A 353 -17.43 27.40 6.72
N GLY A 354 -16.73 26.91 7.75
CA GLY A 354 -16.40 27.61 8.98
C GLY A 354 -14.98 28.16 8.91
N GLY A 355 -14.83 29.45 9.10
CA GLY A 355 -13.55 30.15 9.12
C GLY A 355 -12.55 29.60 10.14
N PRO A 356 -11.29 30.10 10.20
CA PRO A 356 -10.19 29.55 10.95
C PRO A 356 -10.55 29.37 12.43
N ILE A 357 -10.41 28.13 12.91
CA ILE A 357 -10.74 27.69 14.28
C ILE A 357 -9.85 28.35 15.35
N PHE A 358 -8.71 28.92 14.93
CA PHE A 358 -7.79 29.63 15.81
C PHE A 358 -7.79 31.13 15.51
N HIS A 359 -8.46 31.89 16.36
CA HIS A 359 -8.22 33.33 16.46
C HIS A 359 -6.99 33.54 17.36
N PHE A 360 -5.81 33.63 16.77
CA PHE A 360 -4.65 34.17 17.47
C PHE A 360 -4.89 35.63 17.77
N LYS A 361 -5.47 35.92 18.93
CA LYS A 361 -5.43 37.29 19.48
C LYS A 361 -3.99 37.57 19.88
N ILE A 362 -3.19 38.11 18.95
CA ILE A 362 -1.90 38.71 19.30
C ILE A 362 -2.23 39.95 20.16
N PRO A 363 -1.84 39.98 21.43
CA PRO A 363 -2.06 41.17 22.25
C PRO A 363 -1.16 42.30 21.70
N LEU A 364 -1.70 43.14 20.86
CA LEU A 364 -1.02 44.38 20.45
C LEU A 364 -0.80 45.22 21.73
N LYS A 365 0.45 45.31 22.21
CA LYS A 365 0.85 46.23 23.26
C LYS A 365 0.45 47.64 22.82
N ARG A 366 -0.64 48.19 23.40
CA ARG A 366 -0.98 49.61 23.25
C ARG A 366 0.19 50.42 23.77
N LYS A 367 0.87 51.16 22.87
CA LYS A 367 1.80 52.20 23.25
C LYS A 367 1.04 53.21 24.11
N LYS A 368 1.46 53.48 25.36
CA LYS A 368 0.95 54.53 26.17
C LYS A 368 1.20 55.85 25.42
N PRO A 369 0.22 56.80 25.38
CA PRO A 369 0.46 58.13 24.83
C PRO A 369 1.51 58.85 25.70
N VAL A 370 2.53 59.38 25.03
CA VAL A 370 3.51 60.29 25.68
C VAL A 370 2.80 61.62 25.89
N ASN A 371 2.47 61.95 27.14
CA ASN A 371 2.02 63.29 27.51
C ASN A 371 3.18 64.26 27.32
N LYS A 372 2.97 65.26 26.52
CA LYS A 372 3.76 66.50 26.48
C LYS A 372 3.27 67.46 27.55
#